data_0888586947d11b42210862c90f827e48
#
_entry.id   0888586947d11b42210862c90f827e48
#
_cell.length_a   1.000
_cell.length_b   1.000
_cell.length_c   1.000
_cell.angle_alpha   90.00
_cell.angle_beta   90.00
_cell.angle_gamma   90.00
#
_symmetry.space_group_name_H-M   'P 1'
#
loop_
_entity.id
_entity.type
_entity.pdbx_description
1 polymer ?
#
loop_
_entity_poly.entity_id
_entity_poly.type
_entity_poly.pdbx_seq_one_letter_code
_entity_poly.pdbx_strand_id
1 'polypeptide(L)'
;VQLLEQSQAFTSNDSKQLKAWFGELLNWILTSEQGKEEHNAKNNHSIAYDAQVIAFAMYAGDQATAERFVKEFPEKRVYKQVEPDGKQPQELRRTLAFGYSEYNLQHMLDIFVMGKKMGLSLDNNTSADGRNFYKAADFLASYLGKDVSAWPYQQISDWNMKQQELCKDLYRIYLMNPARTDYLNLYKANNKIDIKSEFILLYVRPEDISNK
;
A
#
# COMPACT_ATOMS: atom_id res chain seq x y z
N VAL A 1 -14.68 -7.01 -4.05
CA VAL A 1 -15.31 -8.34 -4.06
C VAL A 1 -16.16 -8.56 -2.82
N GLN A 2 -15.67 -8.31 -1.60
CA GLN A 2 -16.45 -8.50 -0.36
C GLN A 2 -17.80 -7.76 -0.35
N LEU A 3 -17.86 -6.57 -0.95
CA LEU A 3 -19.12 -5.82 -1.10
C LEU A 3 -20.08 -6.50 -2.10
N LEU A 4 -19.55 -7.12 -3.16
CA LEU A 4 -20.34 -7.88 -4.12
C LEU A 4 -20.96 -9.13 -3.46
N GLU A 5 -20.19 -9.82 -2.62
CA GLU A 5 -20.66 -11.01 -1.90
C GLU A 5 -21.80 -10.72 -0.89
N GLN A 6 -22.00 -9.45 -0.52
CA GLN A 6 -23.13 -9.01 0.31
C GLN A 6 -24.38 -8.68 -0.52
N SER A 7 -24.27 -8.60 -1.84
CA SER A 7 -25.39 -8.31 -2.73
C SER A 7 -26.22 -9.55 -2.99
N GLN A 8 -27.54 -9.42 -2.89
CA GLN A 8 -28.47 -10.51 -3.27
C GLN A 8 -28.39 -10.89 -4.75
N ALA A 9 -27.88 -9.99 -5.61
CA ALA A 9 -27.68 -10.24 -7.04
C ALA A 9 -26.41 -11.07 -7.33
N PHE A 10 -25.51 -11.21 -6.35
CA PHE A 10 -24.27 -12.00 -6.49
C PHE A 10 -24.48 -13.39 -5.88
N THR A 11 -24.63 -14.37 -6.74
CA THR A 11 -24.98 -15.74 -6.32
C THR A 11 -23.77 -16.52 -5.83
N SER A 12 -24.04 -17.65 -5.14
CA SER A 12 -22.96 -18.60 -4.73
C SER A 12 -22.21 -19.18 -5.94
N ASN A 13 -22.90 -19.31 -7.10
CA ASN A 13 -22.26 -19.74 -8.33
C ASN A 13 -21.32 -18.67 -8.89
N ASP A 14 -21.71 -17.39 -8.85
CA ASP A 14 -20.83 -16.28 -9.26
C ASP A 14 -19.59 -16.20 -8.38
N SER A 15 -19.75 -16.36 -7.06
CA SER A 15 -18.62 -16.40 -6.13
C SER A 15 -17.66 -17.55 -6.46
N LYS A 16 -18.20 -18.75 -6.74
CA LYS A 16 -17.39 -19.92 -7.11
C LYS A 16 -16.63 -19.71 -8.41
N GLN A 17 -17.30 -19.18 -9.43
CA GLN A 17 -16.67 -18.89 -10.73
C GLN A 17 -15.58 -17.82 -10.61
N LEU A 18 -15.86 -16.76 -9.85
CA LEU A 18 -14.90 -15.67 -9.65
C LEU A 18 -13.65 -16.15 -8.87
N LYS A 19 -13.85 -16.99 -7.84
CA LYS A 19 -12.72 -17.60 -7.12
C LYS A 19 -11.87 -18.50 -8.02
N ALA A 20 -12.50 -19.30 -8.87
CA ALA A 20 -11.79 -20.12 -9.84
C ALA A 20 -10.97 -19.26 -10.81
N TRP A 21 -11.58 -18.19 -11.36
CA TRP A 21 -10.89 -17.26 -12.26
C TRP A 21 -9.68 -16.59 -11.60
N PHE A 22 -9.83 -16.13 -10.34
CA PHE A 22 -8.68 -15.57 -9.61
C PHE A 22 -7.60 -16.62 -9.31
N GLY A 23 -7.98 -17.88 -9.12
CA GLY A 23 -7.02 -18.99 -9.01
C GLY A 23 -6.22 -19.21 -10.29
N GLU A 24 -6.88 -19.16 -11.45
CA GLU A 24 -6.22 -19.26 -12.75
C GLU A 24 -5.30 -18.05 -13.01
N LEU A 25 -5.76 -16.84 -12.70
CA LEU A 25 -4.95 -15.62 -12.80
C LEU A 25 -3.74 -15.67 -11.87
N LEU A 26 -3.92 -16.14 -10.63
CA LEU A 26 -2.82 -16.35 -9.68
C LEU A 26 -1.77 -17.32 -10.25
N ASN A 27 -2.22 -18.46 -10.78
CA ASN A 27 -1.31 -19.41 -11.39
C ASN A 27 -0.55 -18.79 -12.58
N TRP A 28 -1.25 -18.04 -13.44
CA TRP A 28 -0.62 -17.36 -14.57
C TRP A 28 0.43 -16.35 -14.11
N ILE A 29 0.11 -15.49 -13.14
CA ILE A 29 1.04 -14.45 -12.66
C ILE A 29 2.28 -15.07 -11.99
N LEU A 30 2.13 -16.24 -11.33
CA LEU A 30 3.23 -16.95 -10.69
C LEU A 30 4.12 -17.71 -11.67
N THR A 31 3.62 -18.10 -12.85
CA THR A 31 4.32 -19.02 -13.76
C THR A 31 4.74 -18.40 -15.08
N SER A 32 4.05 -17.34 -15.56
CA SER A 32 4.36 -16.67 -16.82
C SER A 32 5.69 -15.92 -16.78
N GLU A 33 6.28 -15.70 -17.95
CA GLU A 33 7.51 -14.90 -18.06
C GLU A 33 7.26 -13.44 -17.63
N GLN A 34 6.11 -12.86 -17.99
CA GLN A 34 5.71 -11.51 -17.58
C GLN A 34 5.59 -11.39 -16.04
N GLY A 35 4.96 -12.38 -15.39
CA GLY A 35 4.86 -12.41 -13.94
C GLY A 35 6.23 -12.55 -13.26
N LYS A 36 7.14 -13.36 -13.83
CA LYS A 36 8.51 -13.48 -13.33
C LYS A 36 9.32 -12.19 -13.52
N GLU A 37 9.13 -11.48 -14.62
CA GLU A 37 9.76 -10.18 -14.87
C GLU A 37 9.34 -9.16 -13.81
N GLU A 38 8.03 -9.01 -13.58
CA GLU A 38 7.48 -8.13 -12.54
C GLU A 38 7.97 -8.53 -11.13
N HIS A 39 7.97 -9.82 -10.81
CA HIS A 39 8.49 -10.33 -9.53
C HIS A 39 9.95 -9.95 -9.30
N ASN A 40 10.78 -9.98 -10.34
CA ASN A 40 12.22 -9.72 -10.27
C ASN A 40 12.58 -8.23 -10.37
N ALA A 41 11.61 -7.35 -10.61
CA ALA A 41 11.83 -5.92 -10.65
C ALA A 41 12.39 -5.40 -9.31
N LYS A 42 13.18 -4.31 -9.37
CA LYS A 42 13.85 -3.74 -8.19
C LYS A 42 13.17 -2.45 -7.69
N ASN A 43 11.97 -2.17 -8.17
CA ASN A 43 11.19 -0.97 -7.93
C ASN A 43 9.74 -1.31 -7.56
N ASN A 44 8.84 -0.32 -7.57
CA ASN A 44 7.42 -0.46 -7.25
C ASN A 44 6.72 -1.63 -7.96
N HIS A 45 7.14 -2.04 -9.16
CA HIS A 45 6.57 -3.16 -9.90
C HIS A 45 6.56 -4.45 -9.08
N SER A 46 7.67 -4.78 -8.41
CA SER A 46 7.73 -6.02 -7.64
C SER A 46 6.91 -5.97 -6.34
N ILE A 47 6.70 -4.80 -5.76
CA ILE A 47 5.82 -4.64 -4.58
C ILE A 47 4.35 -4.71 -5.01
N ALA A 48 3.99 -4.04 -6.11
CA ALA A 48 2.66 -4.16 -6.71
C ALA A 48 2.34 -5.61 -7.12
N TYR A 49 3.32 -6.33 -7.66
CA TYR A 49 3.21 -7.75 -7.95
C TYR A 49 2.90 -8.56 -6.68
N ASP A 50 3.70 -8.38 -5.61
CA ASP A 50 3.49 -9.10 -4.36
C ASP A 50 2.10 -8.80 -3.76
N ALA A 51 1.65 -7.53 -3.80
CA ALA A 51 0.32 -7.14 -3.33
C ALA A 51 -0.80 -7.85 -4.11
N GLN A 52 -0.67 -7.95 -5.43
CA GLN A 52 -1.62 -8.67 -6.27
C GLN A 52 -1.62 -10.17 -5.98
N VAL A 53 -0.44 -10.81 -5.88
CA VAL A 53 -0.31 -12.24 -5.57
C VAL A 53 -0.99 -12.55 -4.24
N ILE A 54 -0.73 -11.75 -3.20
CA ILE A 54 -1.34 -11.93 -1.87
C ILE A 54 -2.86 -11.78 -1.96
N ALA A 55 -3.35 -10.72 -2.61
CA ALA A 55 -4.79 -10.46 -2.73
C ALA A 55 -5.52 -11.57 -3.50
N PHE A 56 -4.95 -12.04 -4.62
CA PHE A 56 -5.54 -13.11 -5.42
C PHE A 56 -5.50 -14.45 -4.69
N ALA A 57 -4.39 -14.77 -4.02
CA ALA A 57 -4.25 -15.98 -3.21
C ALA A 57 -5.25 -16.00 -2.05
N MET A 58 -5.39 -14.90 -1.31
CA MET A 58 -6.40 -14.78 -0.25
C MET A 58 -7.82 -15.01 -0.78
N TYR A 59 -8.14 -14.44 -1.94
CA TYR A 59 -9.49 -14.57 -2.51
C TYR A 59 -9.74 -15.95 -3.09
N ALA A 60 -8.77 -16.55 -3.77
CA ALA A 60 -8.85 -17.90 -4.31
C ALA A 60 -8.81 -19.00 -3.23
N GLY A 61 -8.40 -18.66 -2.01
CA GLY A 61 -8.28 -19.62 -0.89
C GLY A 61 -6.92 -20.30 -0.79
N ASP A 62 -5.90 -19.84 -1.52
CA ASP A 62 -4.51 -20.32 -1.41
C ASP A 62 -3.79 -19.59 -0.27
N GLN A 63 -4.17 -19.96 0.96
CA GLN A 63 -3.61 -19.41 2.19
C GLN A 63 -2.08 -19.56 2.26
N ALA A 64 -1.55 -20.68 1.79
CA ALA A 64 -0.12 -20.97 1.86
C ALA A 64 0.71 -19.98 1.02
N THR A 65 0.26 -19.69 -0.20
CA THR A 65 0.91 -18.69 -1.07
C THR A 65 0.81 -17.30 -0.45
N ALA A 66 -0.37 -16.88 0.03
CA ALA A 66 -0.55 -15.58 0.66
C ALA A 66 0.38 -15.40 1.86
N GLU A 67 0.40 -16.36 2.81
CA GLU A 67 1.27 -16.29 3.99
C GLU A 67 2.75 -16.26 3.64
N ARG A 68 3.18 -17.04 2.67
CA ARG A 68 4.58 -17.07 2.22
C ARG A 68 5.01 -15.70 1.73
N PHE A 69 4.24 -15.06 0.84
CA PHE A 69 4.56 -13.74 0.32
C PHE A 69 4.60 -12.68 1.42
N VAL A 70 3.64 -12.69 2.34
CA VAL A 70 3.63 -11.75 3.48
C VAL A 70 4.86 -11.95 4.37
N LYS A 71 5.22 -13.18 4.73
CA LYS A 71 6.36 -13.48 5.61
C LYS A 71 7.70 -13.09 4.98
N GLU A 72 7.84 -13.28 3.66
CA GLU A 72 9.06 -12.96 2.92
C GLU A 72 9.18 -11.46 2.56
N PHE A 73 8.08 -10.72 2.60
CA PHE A 73 7.99 -9.35 2.12
C PHE A 73 9.03 -8.39 2.74
N PRO A 74 9.26 -8.34 4.07
CA PRO A 74 10.23 -7.42 4.65
C PRO A 74 11.64 -7.61 4.06
N GLU A 75 12.14 -8.84 4.03
CA GLU A 75 13.50 -9.13 3.56
C GLU A 75 13.65 -9.03 2.04
N LYS A 76 12.63 -9.47 1.30
CA LYS A 76 12.69 -9.48 -0.16
C LYS A 76 12.45 -8.12 -0.77
N ARG A 77 11.69 -7.25 -0.11
CA ARG A 77 11.24 -5.97 -0.66
C ARG A 77 11.67 -4.78 0.18
N VAL A 78 11.15 -4.64 1.40
CA VAL A 78 11.35 -3.43 2.21
C VAL A 78 12.84 -3.17 2.43
N TYR A 79 13.59 -4.17 2.90
CA TYR A 79 15.03 -4.00 3.19
C TYR A 79 15.91 -3.77 1.95
N LYS A 80 15.37 -4.02 0.75
CA LYS A 80 16.08 -3.80 -0.53
C LYS A 80 15.68 -2.51 -1.23
N GLN A 81 14.48 -1.99 -0.98
CA GLN A 81 13.96 -0.83 -1.69
C GLN A 81 13.89 0.43 -0.83
N VAL A 82 13.92 0.30 0.49
CA VAL A 82 13.91 1.42 1.44
C VAL A 82 15.29 1.55 2.08
N GLU A 83 15.87 2.74 2.04
CA GLU A 83 17.12 3.06 2.71
C GLU A 83 16.89 3.35 4.22
N PRO A 84 17.94 3.33 5.08
CA PRO A 84 17.81 3.62 6.51
C PRO A 84 17.20 4.99 6.83
N ASP A 85 17.32 5.96 5.92
CA ASP A 85 16.73 7.29 6.02
C ASP A 85 15.30 7.38 5.39
N GLY A 86 14.75 6.27 4.95
CA GLY A 86 13.41 6.17 4.38
C GLY A 86 13.30 6.44 2.88
N LYS A 87 14.40 6.83 2.23
CA LYS A 87 14.43 7.04 0.79
C LYS A 87 14.18 5.74 0.02
N GLN A 88 13.59 5.88 -1.16
CA GLN A 88 13.33 4.79 -2.11
C GLN A 88 14.09 5.09 -3.41
N PRO A 89 15.39 4.74 -3.53
CA PRO A 89 16.26 5.24 -4.59
C PRO A 89 15.79 4.96 -6.01
N GLN A 90 15.09 3.86 -6.24
CA GLN A 90 14.58 3.53 -7.58
C GLN A 90 13.40 4.42 -8.00
N GLU A 91 12.58 4.82 -7.02
CA GLU A 91 11.45 5.72 -7.26
C GLU A 91 11.91 7.18 -7.34
N LEU A 92 12.89 7.56 -6.53
CA LEU A 92 13.44 8.92 -6.52
C LEU A 92 14.18 9.32 -7.81
N ARG A 93 14.54 8.36 -8.67
CA ARG A 93 15.12 8.61 -10.01
C ARG A 93 14.08 8.90 -11.08
N ARG A 94 12.80 8.75 -10.77
CA ARG A 94 11.71 8.90 -11.73
C ARG A 94 11.34 10.38 -11.91
N THR A 95 10.72 10.71 -13.03
CA THR A 95 10.22 12.06 -13.34
C THR A 95 9.06 12.51 -12.43
N LEU A 96 8.38 11.55 -11.80
CA LEU A 96 7.35 11.75 -10.79
C LEU A 96 7.80 11.10 -9.47
N ALA A 97 8.96 11.51 -8.96
CA ALA A 97 9.65 10.83 -7.87
C ALA A 97 8.82 10.71 -6.57
N PHE A 98 8.10 11.78 -6.19
CA PHE A 98 7.18 11.73 -5.05
C PHE A 98 6.02 10.76 -5.31
N GLY A 99 5.40 10.87 -6.48
CA GLY A 99 4.27 10.04 -6.86
C GLY A 99 4.61 8.55 -6.93
N TYR A 100 5.78 8.19 -7.47
CA TYR A 100 6.20 6.79 -7.48
C TYR A 100 6.60 6.28 -6.10
N SER A 101 7.22 7.12 -5.26
CA SER A 101 7.55 6.75 -3.88
C SER A 101 6.30 6.55 -3.02
N GLU A 102 5.27 7.39 -3.22
CA GLU A 102 3.97 7.26 -2.55
C GLU A 102 3.23 6.01 -3.05
N TYR A 103 3.18 5.77 -4.37
CA TYR A 103 2.57 4.57 -4.95
C TYR A 103 3.21 3.27 -4.44
N ASN A 104 4.54 3.26 -4.31
CA ASN A 104 5.25 2.12 -3.73
C ASN A 104 4.90 1.94 -2.24
N LEU A 105 4.82 3.04 -1.47
CA LEU A 105 4.38 3.01 -0.07
C LEU A 105 2.94 2.48 0.06
N GLN A 106 2.02 2.89 -0.82
CA GLN A 106 0.64 2.42 -0.84
C GLN A 106 0.56 0.90 -0.97
N HIS A 107 1.30 0.30 -1.91
CA HIS A 107 1.32 -1.15 -2.06
C HIS A 107 1.99 -1.88 -0.89
N MET A 108 3.04 -1.31 -0.28
CA MET A 108 3.57 -1.82 0.98
C MET A 108 2.48 -1.84 2.06
N LEU A 109 1.71 -0.75 2.19
CA LEU A 109 0.61 -0.63 3.14
C LEU A 109 -0.48 -1.68 2.88
N ASP A 110 -0.84 -1.93 1.62
CA ASP A 110 -1.82 -2.96 1.28
C ASP A 110 -1.37 -4.35 1.75
N ILE A 111 -0.07 -4.67 1.59
CA ILE A 111 0.50 -5.93 2.09
C ILE A 111 0.46 -6.00 3.61
N PHE A 112 0.77 -4.91 4.31
CA PHE A 112 0.66 -4.83 5.77
C PHE A 112 -0.78 -5.06 6.25
N VAL A 113 -1.76 -4.43 5.59
CA VAL A 113 -3.19 -4.60 5.90
C VAL A 113 -3.62 -6.06 5.68
N MET A 114 -3.22 -6.66 4.55
CA MET A 114 -3.53 -8.06 4.26
C MET A 114 -2.85 -9.02 5.25
N GLY A 115 -1.58 -8.78 5.57
CA GLY A 115 -0.87 -9.54 6.60
C GLY A 115 -1.59 -9.51 7.95
N LYS A 116 -1.99 -8.34 8.40
CA LYS A 116 -2.74 -8.17 9.65
C LYS A 116 -4.08 -8.94 9.65
N LYS A 117 -4.80 -8.94 8.51
CA LYS A 117 -6.04 -9.74 8.36
C LYS A 117 -5.79 -11.25 8.48
N MET A 118 -4.60 -11.70 8.13
CA MET A 118 -4.18 -13.11 8.28
C MET A 118 -3.55 -13.41 9.65
N GLY A 119 -3.52 -12.46 10.58
CA GLY A 119 -2.86 -12.60 11.89
C GLY A 119 -1.33 -12.50 11.83
N LEU A 120 -0.77 -12.03 10.71
CA LEU A 120 0.67 -11.84 10.51
C LEU A 120 0.99 -10.35 10.65
N SER A 121 1.58 -9.94 11.77
CA SER A 121 2.03 -8.56 11.96
C SER A 121 3.40 -8.35 11.33
N LEU A 122 3.53 -7.27 10.53
CA LEU A 122 4.78 -6.82 9.95
C LEU A 122 5.34 -5.57 10.66
N ASP A 123 4.63 -5.05 11.69
CA ASP A 123 4.92 -3.76 12.33
C ASP A 123 6.33 -3.65 12.93
N ASN A 124 6.86 -4.77 13.44
CA ASN A 124 8.16 -4.80 14.11
C ASN A 124 9.31 -5.25 13.20
N ASN A 125 9.06 -5.44 11.89
CA ASN A 125 10.09 -5.87 10.96
C ASN A 125 11.02 -4.71 10.62
N THR A 126 12.25 -4.80 11.11
CA THR A 126 13.30 -3.81 10.86
C THR A 126 14.61 -4.55 10.57
N SER A 127 15.32 -4.15 9.52
CA SER A 127 16.64 -4.68 9.18
C SER A 127 17.69 -4.27 10.20
N ALA A 128 18.85 -4.92 10.17
CA ALA A 128 19.96 -4.62 11.07
C ALA A 128 20.46 -3.16 10.99
N ASP A 129 20.32 -2.53 9.81
CA ASP A 129 20.69 -1.13 9.56
C ASP A 129 19.51 -0.14 9.68
N GLY A 130 18.34 -0.59 10.15
CA GLY A 130 17.20 0.26 10.49
C GLY A 130 16.17 0.48 9.39
N ARG A 131 16.24 -0.24 8.26
CA ARG A 131 15.26 -0.15 7.17
C ARG A 131 13.93 -0.76 7.60
N ASN A 132 12.85 -0.06 7.39
CA ASN A 132 11.50 -0.56 7.62
C ASN A 132 10.47 0.27 6.85
N PHE A 133 9.22 -0.20 6.85
CA PHE A 133 8.10 0.46 6.21
C PHE A 133 7.85 1.89 6.75
N TYR A 134 7.90 2.07 8.07
CA TYR A 134 7.63 3.38 8.68
C TYR A 134 8.67 4.44 8.30
N LYS A 135 9.91 4.05 8.03
CA LYS A 135 10.94 4.97 7.51
C LYS A 135 10.53 5.57 6.17
N ALA A 136 9.99 4.75 5.25
CA ALA A 136 9.49 5.25 3.97
C ALA A 136 8.30 6.21 4.15
N ALA A 137 7.37 5.86 5.05
CA ALA A 137 6.24 6.73 5.38
C ALA A 137 6.69 8.05 6.02
N ASP A 138 7.60 8.01 6.99
CA ASP A 138 8.15 9.19 7.68
C ASP A 138 8.90 10.13 6.70
N PHE A 139 9.67 9.55 5.77
CA PHE A 139 10.36 10.34 4.74
C PHE A 139 9.36 11.14 3.90
N LEU A 140 8.34 10.49 3.36
CA LEU A 140 7.32 11.17 2.55
C LEU A 140 6.46 12.14 3.39
N ALA A 141 6.07 11.74 4.60
CA ALA A 141 5.28 12.57 5.53
C ALA A 141 5.99 13.88 5.86
N SER A 142 7.33 13.91 5.87
CA SER A 142 8.11 15.12 6.11
C SER A 142 7.90 16.21 5.05
N TYR A 143 7.35 15.86 3.88
CA TYR A 143 7.03 16.79 2.79
C TYR A 143 5.53 17.08 2.66
N LEU A 144 4.68 16.44 3.47
CA LEU A 144 3.25 16.67 3.40
C LEU A 144 2.89 18.12 3.79
N GLY A 145 2.03 18.74 2.98
CA GLY A 145 1.61 20.14 3.16
C GLY A 145 2.63 21.18 2.72
N LYS A 146 3.79 20.79 2.20
CA LYS A 146 4.81 21.70 1.67
C LYS A 146 4.59 21.97 0.18
N ASP A 147 5.13 23.08 -0.28
CA ASP A 147 5.22 23.40 -1.71
C ASP A 147 6.20 22.45 -2.42
N VAL A 148 5.98 22.23 -3.72
CA VAL A 148 6.83 21.35 -4.53
C VAL A 148 8.30 21.78 -4.55
N SER A 149 8.59 23.06 -4.37
CA SER A 149 9.96 23.58 -4.28
C SER A 149 10.75 23.07 -3.07
N ALA A 150 10.07 22.54 -2.05
CA ALA A 150 10.71 21.90 -0.91
C ALA A 150 11.15 20.45 -1.21
N TRP A 151 10.65 19.85 -2.29
CA TRP A 151 10.97 18.48 -2.70
C TRP A 151 12.27 18.47 -3.51
N PRO A 152 13.32 17.76 -3.09
CA PRO A 152 14.66 17.87 -3.71
C PRO A 152 14.82 16.98 -4.95
N TYR A 153 13.76 16.33 -5.41
CA TYR A 153 13.77 15.45 -6.58
C TYR A 153 12.81 15.94 -7.65
N GLN A 154 12.84 15.31 -8.83
CA GLN A 154 11.95 15.68 -9.91
C GLN A 154 10.49 15.30 -9.62
N GLN A 155 9.56 16.23 -9.83
CA GLN A 155 8.11 15.99 -9.79
C GLN A 155 7.45 16.92 -10.80
N ILE A 156 7.29 16.44 -12.03
CA ILE A 156 6.88 17.28 -13.17
C ILE A 156 5.38 17.62 -13.18
N SER A 157 4.56 16.86 -12.47
CA SER A 157 3.10 17.09 -12.35
C SER A 157 2.52 16.46 -11.09
N ASP A 158 1.23 16.65 -10.87
CA ASP A 158 0.39 15.92 -9.90
C ASP A 158 0.76 16.09 -8.42
N TRP A 159 1.60 17.09 -8.07
CA TRP A 159 2.05 17.30 -6.69
C TRP A 159 0.89 17.31 -5.69
N ASN A 160 -0.13 18.16 -5.91
CA ASN A 160 -1.24 18.31 -4.98
C ASN A 160 -2.09 17.04 -4.87
N MET A 161 -2.30 16.33 -5.98
CA MET A 161 -3.02 15.06 -5.99
C MET A 161 -2.26 14.03 -5.17
N LYS A 162 -0.95 13.89 -5.39
CA LYS A 162 -0.12 12.93 -4.68
C LYS A 162 0.06 13.25 -3.20
N GLN A 163 0.01 14.52 -2.82
CA GLN A 163 -0.09 14.94 -1.41
C GLN A 163 -1.39 14.40 -0.77
N GLN A 164 -2.51 14.41 -1.49
CA GLN A 164 -3.78 13.88 -0.95
C GLN A 164 -3.80 12.36 -0.90
N GLU A 165 -3.17 11.66 -1.84
CA GLU A 165 -3.01 10.20 -1.77
C GLU A 165 -2.15 9.81 -0.54
N LEU A 166 -1.02 10.47 -0.33
CA LEU A 166 -0.21 10.27 0.88
C LEU A 166 -1.02 10.54 2.17
N CYS A 167 -1.86 11.58 2.17
CA CYS A 167 -2.73 11.90 3.28
C CYS A 167 -3.64 10.72 3.67
N LYS A 168 -4.23 10.06 2.65
CA LYS A 168 -5.06 8.86 2.84
C LYS A 168 -4.24 7.69 3.41
N ASP A 169 -3.04 7.47 2.89
CA ASP A 169 -2.19 6.39 3.35
C ASP A 169 -1.73 6.59 4.79
N LEU A 170 -1.34 7.80 5.19
CA LEU A 170 -0.99 8.10 6.57
C LEU A 170 -2.16 7.84 7.53
N TYR A 171 -3.38 8.19 7.13
CA TYR A 171 -4.55 7.86 7.94
C TYR A 171 -4.77 6.33 8.04
N ARG A 172 -4.62 5.58 6.94
CA ARG A 172 -4.71 4.12 6.94
C ARG A 172 -3.62 3.49 7.84
N ILE A 173 -2.40 4.04 7.82
CA ILE A 173 -1.31 3.60 8.71
C ILE A 173 -1.69 3.87 10.17
N TYR A 174 -2.27 5.03 10.49
CA TYR A 174 -2.79 5.32 11.83
C TYR A 174 -3.86 4.31 12.26
N LEU A 175 -4.79 3.92 11.37
CA LEU A 175 -5.80 2.90 11.68
C LEU A 175 -5.18 1.53 12.01
N MET A 176 -4.06 1.20 11.37
CA MET A 176 -3.32 -0.04 11.67
C MET A 176 -2.51 0.06 12.97
N ASN A 177 -1.89 1.21 13.20
CA ASN A 177 -1.04 1.48 14.37
C ASN A 177 -1.46 2.79 15.04
N PRO A 178 -2.46 2.76 15.95
CA PRO A 178 -2.97 3.98 16.61
C PRO A 178 -1.96 4.72 17.49
N ALA A 179 -0.79 4.14 17.77
CA ALA A 179 0.29 4.85 18.44
C ALA A 179 0.90 5.95 17.54
N ARG A 180 0.74 5.88 16.22
CA ARG A 180 1.16 6.88 15.24
C ARG A 180 0.16 8.05 15.15
N THR A 181 -0.09 8.69 16.27
CA THR A 181 -0.96 9.89 16.36
C THR A 181 -0.43 11.07 15.55
N ASP A 182 0.88 11.10 15.29
CA ASP A 182 1.53 12.03 14.38
C ASP A 182 0.92 11.95 12.96
N TYR A 183 0.66 10.76 12.43
CA TYR A 183 0.01 10.60 11.13
C TYR A 183 -1.45 11.06 11.13
N LEU A 184 -2.20 10.82 12.21
CA LEU A 184 -3.54 11.38 12.34
C LEU A 184 -3.53 12.91 12.32
N ASN A 185 -2.58 13.53 13.04
CA ASN A 185 -2.44 14.97 13.07
C ASN A 185 -2.08 15.55 11.70
N LEU A 186 -1.15 14.89 10.98
CA LEU A 186 -0.81 15.26 9.60
C LEU A 186 -2.02 15.14 8.67
N TYR A 187 -2.78 14.05 8.77
CA TYR A 187 -4.02 13.88 8.03
C TYR A 187 -5.00 15.01 8.31
N LYS A 188 -5.33 15.29 9.58
CA LYS A 188 -6.26 16.35 9.97
C LYS A 188 -5.83 17.73 9.49
N ALA A 189 -4.53 18.03 9.50
CA ALA A 189 -3.98 19.31 9.06
C ALA A 189 -4.00 19.52 7.54
N ASN A 190 -3.87 18.44 6.75
CA ASN A 190 -3.62 18.53 5.31
C ASN A 190 -4.74 17.93 4.44
N ASN A 191 -5.71 17.26 5.04
CA ASN A 191 -6.79 16.61 4.32
C ASN A 191 -7.68 17.63 3.60
N LYS A 192 -7.81 17.47 2.26
CA LYS A 192 -8.74 18.19 1.38
C LYS A 192 -9.69 17.23 0.64
N ILE A 193 -9.83 16.01 1.15
CA ILE A 193 -10.64 14.96 0.53
C ILE A 193 -12.12 15.33 0.71
N ASP A 194 -12.91 15.19 -0.36
CA ASP A 194 -14.34 15.42 -0.29
C ASP A 194 -14.98 14.47 0.72
N ILE A 195 -15.80 15.03 1.63
CA ILE A 195 -16.52 14.27 2.65
C ILE A 195 -17.44 13.19 2.06
N LYS A 196 -17.85 13.33 0.81
CA LYS A 196 -18.65 12.35 0.07
C LYS A 196 -17.81 11.31 -0.65
N SER A 197 -16.48 11.39 -0.57
CA SER A 197 -15.60 10.43 -1.24
C SER A 197 -15.73 9.04 -0.64
N GLU A 198 -15.52 8.04 -1.47
CA GLU A 198 -15.50 6.63 -1.07
C GLU A 198 -14.50 6.39 0.07
N PHE A 199 -13.36 7.07 0.05
CA PHE A 199 -12.35 6.97 1.11
C PHE A 199 -12.93 7.35 2.48
N ILE A 200 -13.64 8.48 2.58
CA ILE A 200 -14.26 8.93 3.83
C ILE A 200 -15.29 7.90 4.30
N LEU A 201 -16.14 7.40 3.39
CA LEU A 201 -17.19 6.44 3.73
C LEU A 201 -16.64 5.07 4.19
N LEU A 202 -15.51 4.62 3.64
CA LEU A 202 -14.97 3.29 3.92
C LEU A 202 -13.95 3.25 5.05
N TYR A 203 -13.21 4.32 5.28
CA TYR A 203 -12.04 4.30 6.15
C TYR A 203 -12.08 5.30 7.29
N VAL A 204 -12.72 6.48 7.13
CA VAL A 204 -12.59 7.54 8.12
C VAL A 204 -13.62 7.37 9.23
N ARG A 205 -13.15 7.33 10.48
CA ARG A 205 -14.02 7.28 11.65
C ARG A 205 -14.78 8.60 11.81
N PRO A 206 -16.05 8.57 12.26
CA PRO A 206 -16.84 9.80 12.43
C PRO A 206 -16.13 10.89 13.27
N GLU A 207 -15.44 10.48 14.33
CA GLU A 207 -14.69 11.37 15.22
C GLU A 207 -13.45 12.01 14.58
N ASP A 208 -12.97 11.45 13.47
CA ASP A 208 -11.81 11.94 12.74
C ASP A 208 -12.19 12.82 11.54
N ILE A 209 -13.49 12.95 11.25
CA ILE A 209 -13.99 13.86 10.21
C ILE A 209 -13.82 15.28 10.71
N SER A 210 -12.93 16.04 10.07
CA SER A 210 -12.77 17.46 10.36
C SER A 210 -14.02 18.22 9.94
N ASN A 211 -14.78 18.77 10.88
CA ASN A 211 -15.78 19.79 10.59
C ASN A 211 -15.05 21.07 10.15
N LYS A 212 -14.78 21.18 8.85
CA LYS A 212 -14.30 22.42 8.22
C LYS A 212 -15.43 23.08 7.48
#